data_993c3bd4285da06073dbe164828bb002
#
_entry.id   993c3bd4285da06073dbe164828bb002
#
_cell.length_a   1.000
_cell.length_b   1.000
_cell.length_c   1.000
_cell.angle_alpha   90.00
_cell.angle_beta   90.00
_cell.angle_gamma   90.00
#
_symmetry.space_group_name_H-M   'P 1'
#
loop_
_entity.id
_entity.type
_entity.pdbx_description
1 polymer ?
#
loop_
_entity_poly.entity_id
_entity_poly.type
_entity_poly.pdbx_seq_one_letter_code
_entity_poly.pdbx_strand_id
1 'polypeptide(L)'
;MNIMRKLGYLFLGLFMTILPSCAAMTFPNINIGLQNANTPQDFTNGLQILIWLTILTLAPSILILTTCFVRLVVVLALTRQALGAGTLPPNQVITGLALILTFFIMAPTFNEINEKALQPYMKNQITQQVAIDRGIQPIRNFMFKQTHEKELALFVRMAKIEKPKTKEDVPTYVLLPSFIMSELKTAFTIGFVVYLPFLVIDIVVSSVLVSMGMMFLPPTMIALPFKLIMFVMVDGWYLIVKSLVESFVK
;
A
#
# COMPACT_ATOMS: atom_id res chain seq x y z
N MET A 1 7.73 18.00 41.36
CA MET A 1 7.35 18.91 40.26
C MET A 1 8.52 19.31 39.31
N ASN A 2 9.80 19.04 39.67
CA ASN A 2 10.97 19.45 38.86
C ASN A 2 11.53 18.42 37.89
N ILE A 3 11.16 17.15 38.02
CA ILE A 3 11.70 16.06 37.15
C ILE A 3 10.96 16.01 35.80
N MET A 4 9.65 16.19 35.80
CA MET A 4 8.86 16.22 34.55
C MET A 4 9.18 17.43 33.64
N ARG A 5 9.50 18.59 34.23
CA ARG A 5 9.94 19.76 33.44
C ARG A 5 11.32 19.55 32.82
N LYS A 6 12.25 18.88 33.53
CA LYS A 6 13.59 18.55 33.00
C LYS A 6 13.51 17.50 31.90
N LEU A 7 12.60 16.50 31.98
CA LEU A 7 12.36 15.53 30.94
C LEU A 7 11.77 16.19 29.67
N GLY A 8 10.86 17.16 29.84
CA GLY A 8 10.28 17.92 28.73
C GLY A 8 11.30 18.74 27.95
N TYR A 9 12.23 19.39 28.65
CA TYR A 9 13.32 20.15 28.01
C TYR A 9 14.36 19.23 27.33
N LEU A 10 14.60 18.02 27.85
CA LEU A 10 15.46 17.02 27.25
C LEU A 10 14.83 16.45 25.96
N PHE A 11 13.51 16.22 25.95
CA PHE A 11 12.77 15.80 24.76
C PHE A 11 12.71 16.90 23.69
N LEU A 12 12.51 18.16 24.10
CA LEU A 12 12.49 19.30 23.19
C LEU A 12 13.88 19.57 22.58
N GLY A 13 14.94 19.41 23.39
CA GLY A 13 16.34 19.54 22.95
C GLY A 13 16.73 18.42 21.98
N LEU A 14 16.31 17.18 22.24
CA LEU A 14 16.57 16.03 21.35
C LEU A 14 15.80 16.16 20.02
N PHE A 15 14.60 16.73 20.03
CA PHE A 15 13.82 16.98 18.80
C PHE A 15 14.45 18.07 17.92
N MET A 16 15.10 19.06 18.54
CA MET A 16 15.77 20.15 17.81
C MET A 16 17.13 19.75 17.21
N THR A 17 17.79 18.71 17.75
CA THR A 17 19.07 18.20 17.20
C THR A 17 18.90 17.17 16.08
N ILE A 18 17.65 16.70 15.82
CA ILE A 18 17.34 15.76 14.72
C ILE A 18 16.96 16.51 13.42
N LEU A 19 16.98 17.87 13.42
CA LEU A 19 16.94 18.58 12.15
C LEU A 19 18.27 18.34 11.44
N PRO A 20 18.32 17.49 10.38
CA PRO A 20 19.52 17.34 9.61
C PRO A 20 19.85 18.72 9.06
N SER A 21 21.09 19.14 9.27
CA SER A 21 21.70 20.26 8.54
C SER A 21 21.30 20.11 7.08
N CYS A 22 20.43 20.99 6.63
CA CYS A 22 19.95 21.03 5.26
C CYS A 22 21.18 21.44 4.41
N ALA A 23 21.98 20.46 4.01
CA ALA A 23 22.91 20.63 2.92
C ALA A 23 22.05 21.16 1.75
N ALA A 24 22.32 22.37 1.32
CA ALA A 24 21.59 23.06 0.27
C ALA A 24 21.46 22.13 -0.94
N MET A 25 20.33 21.44 -1.05
CA MET A 25 19.91 20.90 -2.33
C MET A 25 19.76 22.10 -3.22
N THR A 26 20.66 22.28 -4.16
CA THR A 26 20.50 23.21 -5.27
C THR A 26 19.33 22.71 -6.09
N PHE A 27 18.15 23.13 -5.71
CA PHE A 27 16.99 23.00 -6.59
C PHE A 27 17.36 23.77 -7.87
N PRO A 28 17.16 23.19 -9.07
CA PRO A 28 17.27 23.96 -10.28
C PRO A 28 16.41 25.21 -10.09
N ASN A 29 16.99 26.40 -10.35
CA ASN A 29 16.30 27.68 -10.23
C ASN A 29 15.06 27.63 -11.13
N ILE A 30 13.92 27.26 -10.52
CA ILE A 30 12.62 27.36 -11.18
C ILE A 30 12.25 28.81 -11.07
N ASN A 31 12.67 29.63 -12.04
CA ASN A 31 12.14 30.94 -12.25
C ASN A 31 10.66 30.78 -12.68
N ILE A 32 9.77 30.78 -11.72
CA ILE A 32 8.33 30.96 -11.97
C ILE A 32 8.13 32.42 -12.20
N GLY A 33 8.68 32.94 -13.29
CA GLY A 33 8.35 34.26 -13.81
C GLY A 33 6.94 34.18 -14.38
N LEU A 34 5.96 34.69 -13.64
CA LEU A 34 4.64 35.05 -14.16
C LEU A 34 4.74 36.25 -15.09
N GLN A 35 5.73 36.27 -15.96
CA GLN A 35 5.79 37.20 -17.07
C GLN A 35 4.99 36.61 -18.24
N ASN A 36 4.20 37.42 -18.89
CA ASN A 36 3.35 37.06 -20.02
C ASN A 36 4.13 36.10 -20.95
N ALA A 37 3.64 34.87 -21.09
CA ALA A 37 4.22 33.85 -21.95
C ALA A 37 4.04 34.29 -23.41
N ASN A 38 5.00 35.05 -23.93
CA ASN A 38 4.98 35.58 -25.29
C ASN A 38 5.91 34.82 -26.23
N THR A 39 6.65 33.84 -25.71
CA THR A 39 7.55 33.00 -26.54
C THR A 39 7.19 31.53 -26.48
N PRO A 40 7.40 30.77 -27.57
CA PRO A 40 7.21 29.33 -27.58
C PRO A 40 8.02 28.58 -26.46
N GLN A 41 9.18 29.16 -26.07
CA GLN A 41 10.03 28.64 -24.99
C GLN A 41 9.36 28.78 -23.61
N ASP A 42 8.69 29.89 -23.33
CA ASP A 42 7.99 30.10 -22.06
C ASP A 42 6.82 29.13 -21.90
N PHE A 43 6.10 28.85 -23.00
CA PHE A 43 5.05 27.86 -23.04
C PHE A 43 5.61 26.45 -22.78
N THR A 44 6.76 26.10 -23.38
CA THR A 44 7.42 24.79 -23.17
C THR A 44 7.86 24.61 -21.72
N ASN A 45 8.43 25.66 -21.11
CA ASN A 45 8.85 25.64 -19.70
C ASN A 45 7.64 25.49 -18.77
N GLY A 46 6.53 26.22 -19.04
CA GLY A 46 5.28 26.08 -18.28
C GLY A 46 4.69 24.68 -18.36
N LEU A 47 4.68 24.08 -19.56
CA LEU A 47 4.22 22.72 -19.78
C LEU A 47 5.11 21.69 -19.03
N GLN A 48 6.42 21.88 -19.05
CA GLN A 48 7.36 21.03 -18.34
C GLN A 48 7.14 21.07 -16.82
N ILE A 49 6.92 22.25 -16.24
CA ILE A 49 6.60 22.41 -14.82
C ILE A 49 5.29 21.69 -14.49
N LEU A 50 4.27 21.83 -15.32
CA LEU A 50 2.98 21.15 -15.15
C LEU A 50 3.16 19.62 -15.15
N ILE A 51 3.95 19.09 -16.09
CA ILE A 51 4.26 17.65 -16.16
C ILE A 51 4.98 17.19 -14.90
N TRP A 52 6.02 17.91 -14.45
CA TRP A 52 6.74 17.56 -13.22
C TRP A 52 5.83 17.61 -11.98
N LEU A 53 4.97 18.61 -11.88
CA LEU A 53 4.00 18.71 -10.79
C LEU A 53 3.03 17.52 -10.81
N THR A 54 2.54 17.16 -11.99
CA THR A 54 1.65 16.00 -12.16
C THR A 54 2.35 14.69 -11.77
N ILE A 55 3.60 14.48 -12.20
CA ILE A 55 4.38 13.31 -11.81
C ILE A 55 4.58 13.28 -10.28
N LEU A 56 4.93 14.41 -9.67
CA LEU A 56 5.16 14.50 -8.23
C LEU A 56 3.91 14.19 -7.41
N THR A 57 2.74 14.62 -7.88
CA THR A 57 1.46 14.33 -7.21
C THR A 57 1.02 12.88 -7.38
N LEU A 58 1.37 12.23 -8.50
CA LEU A 58 1.04 10.83 -8.76
C LEU A 58 2.04 9.84 -8.15
N ALA A 59 3.28 10.26 -7.88
CA ALA A 59 4.34 9.40 -7.38
C ALA A 59 3.95 8.59 -6.11
N PRO A 60 3.34 9.17 -5.06
CA PRO A 60 2.92 8.41 -3.89
C PRO A 60 1.91 7.32 -4.23
N SER A 61 0.95 7.60 -5.13
CA SER A 61 -0.06 6.64 -5.55
C SER A 61 0.56 5.46 -6.31
N ILE A 62 1.52 5.74 -7.20
CA ILE A 62 2.24 4.70 -7.95
C ILE A 62 3.04 3.81 -6.98
N LEU A 63 3.74 4.39 -6.01
CA LEU A 63 4.50 3.64 -5.00
C LEU A 63 3.59 2.72 -4.19
N ILE A 64 2.43 3.21 -3.74
CA ILE A 64 1.44 2.41 -3.02
C ILE A 64 0.93 1.25 -3.90
N LEU A 65 0.60 1.52 -5.16
CA LEU A 65 0.06 0.54 -6.09
C LEU A 65 1.08 -0.51 -6.57
N THR A 66 2.39 -0.26 -6.43
CA THR A 66 3.45 -1.22 -6.78
C THR A 66 3.91 -2.09 -5.60
N THR A 67 3.32 -1.91 -4.44
CA THR A 67 3.65 -2.64 -3.20
C THR A 67 2.53 -3.58 -2.76
N CYS A 68 2.73 -4.30 -1.67
CA CYS A 68 1.72 -5.15 -1.05
C CYS A 68 0.57 -4.37 -0.36
N PHE A 69 0.60 -3.05 -0.34
CA PHE A 69 -0.36 -2.20 0.39
C PHE A 69 -1.81 -2.49 0.00
N VAL A 70 -2.09 -2.66 -1.30
CA VAL A 70 -3.45 -2.88 -1.81
C VAL A 70 -4.08 -4.11 -1.17
N ARG A 71 -3.38 -5.25 -1.15
CA ARG A 71 -3.87 -6.49 -0.51
C ARG A 71 -4.13 -6.28 0.98
N LEU A 72 -3.16 -5.68 1.67
CA LEU A 72 -3.26 -5.45 3.11
C LEU A 72 -4.45 -4.58 3.49
N VAL A 73 -4.60 -3.41 2.84
CA VAL A 73 -5.68 -2.47 3.18
C VAL A 73 -7.07 -3.06 2.86
N VAL A 74 -7.20 -3.78 1.75
CA VAL A 74 -8.47 -4.40 1.36
C VAL A 74 -8.86 -5.52 2.33
N VAL A 75 -7.94 -6.43 2.69
CA VAL A 75 -8.25 -7.51 3.63
C VAL A 75 -8.58 -6.96 5.01
N LEU A 76 -7.80 -6.00 5.53
CA LEU A 76 -8.08 -5.39 6.84
C LEU A 76 -9.43 -4.63 6.84
N ALA A 77 -9.77 -3.95 5.75
CA ALA A 77 -11.07 -3.30 5.61
C ALA A 77 -12.22 -4.31 5.57
N LEU A 78 -12.07 -5.42 4.83
CA LEU A 78 -13.06 -6.50 4.78
C LEU A 78 -13.21 -7.19 6.14
N THR A 79 -12.12 -7.39 6.88
CA THR A 79 -12.16 -7.91 8.26
C THR A 79 -13.00 -7.03 9.17
N ARG A 80 -12.77 -5.71 9.15
CA ARG A 80 -13.58 -4.76 9.91
C ARG A 80 -15.06 -4.84 9.53
N GLN A 81 -15.34 -4.92 8.23
CA GLN A 81 -16.72 -5.05 7.74
C GLN A 81 -17.36 -6.36 8.22
N ALA A 82 -16.63 -7.47 8.21
CA ALA A 82 -17.10 -8.78 8.68
C ALA A 82 -17.50 -8.76 10.16
N LEU A 83 -16.73 -8.05 11.00
CA LEU A 83 -17.04 -7.85 12.41
C LEU A 83 -18.37 -7.13 12.64
N GLY A 84 -18.84 -6.29 11.69
CA GLY A 84 -20.06 -5.52 11.84
C GLY A 84 -19.97 -4.38 12.87
N ALA A 85 -18.77 -4.03 13.32
CA ALA A 85 -18.53 -3.02 14.35
C ALA A 85 -18.66 -1.56 13.83
N GLY A 86 -19.25 -1.37 12.63
CA GLY A 86 -19.45 -0.06 12.03
C GLY A 86 -18.12 0.60 11.61
N THR A 87 -17.78 1.71 12.26
CA THR A 87 -16.57 2.49 11.95
C THR A 87 -15.35 2.11 12.78
N LEU A 88 -15.44 1.10 13.65
CA LEU A 88 -14.34 0.65 14.51
C LEU A 88 -13.63 -0.60 13.92
N PRO A 89 -12.28 -0.63 13.85
CA PRO A 89 -11.35 0.49 14.07
C PRO A 89 -11.48 1.60 13.01
N PRO A 90 -11.14 2.88 13.31
CA PRO A 90 -11.18 3.98 12.36
C PRO A 90 -10.34 3.71 11.10
N ASN A 91 -10.70 4.35 9.97
CA ASN A 91 -9.98 4.18 8.69
C ASN A 91 -8.48 4.48 8.82
N GLN A 92 -8.12 5.49 9.63
CA GLN A 92 -6.73 5.88 9.85
C GLN A 92 -5.91 4.76 10.49
N VAL A 93 -6.51 4.01 11.44
CA VAL A 93 -5.85 2.86 12.10
C VAL A 93 -5.63 1.73 11.11
N ILE A 94 -6.63 1.39 10.30
CA ILE A 94 -6.53 0.36 9.25
C ILE A 94 -5.45 0.73 8.23
N THR A 95 -5.49 1.97 7.72
CA THR A 95 -4.50 2.45 6.75
C THR A 95 -3.09 2.52 7.37
N GLY A 96 -2.97 2.99 8.61
CA GLY A 96 -1.69 3.04 9.32
C GLY A 96 -1.11 1.65 9.53
N LEU A 97 -1.92 0.67 9.96
CA LEU A 97 -1.48 -0.72 10.11
C LEU A 97 -1.05 -1.32 8.77
N ALA A 98 -1.85 -1.09 7.71
CA ALA A 98 -1.50 -1.55 6.36
C ALA A 98 -0.16 -0.96 5.89
N LEU A 99 0.12 0.32 6.16
CA LEU A 99 1.40 0.96 5.81
C LEU A 99 2.56 0.35 6.60
N ILE A 100 2.43 0.17 7.91
CA ILE A 100 3.48 -0.45 8.75
C ILE A 100 3.80 -1.85 8.26
N LEU A 101 2.78 -2.68 8.00
CA LEU A 101 2.96 -4.02 7.46
C LEU A 101 3.57 -4.00 6.05
N THR A 102 3.22 -3.00 5.22
CA THR A 102 3.82 -2.83 3.89
C THR A 102 5.32 -2.60 3.99
N PHE A 103 5.77 -1.70 4.86
CA PHE A 103 7.19 -1.46 5.07
C PHE A 103 7.92 -2.71 5.58
N PHE A 104 7.29 -3.46 6.47
CA PHE A 104 7.85 -4.70 7.00
C PHE A 104 8.01 -5.76 5.90
N ILE A 105 6.98 -6.01 5.09
CA ILE A 105 6.99 -7.02 4.02
C ILE A 105 7.92 -6.60 2.88
N MET A 106 7.95 -5.31 2.54
CA MET A 106 8.79 -4.78 1.46
C MET A 106 10.24 -4.51 1.86
N ALA A 107 10.60 -4.66 3.14
CA ALA A 107 11.94 -4.41 3.64
C ALA A 107 13.05 -5.10 2.82
N PRO A 108 12.97 -6.40 2.46
CA PRO A 108 13.99 -7.04 1.62
C PRO A 108 14.11 -6.39 0.23
N THR A 109 12.98 -6.01 -0.39
CA THR A 109 12.97 -5.32 -1.68
C THR A 109 13.63 -3.94 -1.58
N PHE A 110 13.35 -3.18 -0.53
CA PHE A 110 13.97 -1.87 -0.31
C PHE A 110 15.46 -1.98 -0.03
N ASN A 111 15.91 -2.99 0.72
CA ASN A 111 17.32 -3.26 0.94
C ASN A 111 18.03 -3.58 -0.38
N GLU A 112 17.42 -4.39 -1.23
CA GLU A 112 17.98 -4.70 -2.55
C GLU A 112 18.12 -3.46 -3.44
N ILE A 113 17.14 -2.53 -3.42
CA ILE A 113 17.21 -1.24 -4.12
C ILE A 113 18.37 -0.40 -3.57
N ASN A 114 18.49 -0.33 -2.24
CA ASN A 114 19.55 0.43 -1.58
C ASN A 114 20.94 -0.08 -1.98
N GLU A 115 21.15 -1.40 -1.93
CA GLU A 115 22.46 -2.00 -2.22
C GLU A 115 22.82 -1.95 -3.71
N LYS A 116 21.88 -2.22 -4.61
CA LYS A 116 22.15 -2.36 -6.06
C LYS A 116 22.07 -1.05 -6.83
N ALA A 117 21.31 -0.07 -6.33
CA ALA A 117 21.08 1.18 -7.03
C ALA A 117 21.53 2.40 -6.23
N LEU A 118 20.99 2.61 -5.03
CA LEU A 118 21.18 3.86 -4.29
C LEU A 118 22.64 4.02 -3.81
N GLN A 119 23.21 3.03 -3.14
CA GLN A 119 24.58 3.11 -2.62
C GLN A 119 25.64 3.25 -3.73
N PRO A 120 25.63 2.46 -4.83
CA PRO A 120 26.55 2.66 -5.93
C PRO A 120 26.43 4.02 -6.61
N TYR A 121 25.20 4.55 -6.73
CA TYR A 121 24.97 5.88 -7.27
C TYR A 121 25.55 6.98 -6.36
N MET A 122 25.29 6.91 -5.05
CA MET A 122 25.86 7.86 -4.08
C MET A 122 27.40 7.82 -4.01
N LYS A 123 28.00 6.68 -4.32
CA LYS A 123 29.47 6.51 -4.42
C LYS A 123 30.02 6.90 -5.80
N ASN A 124 29.21 7.46 -6.70
CA ASN A 124 29.57 7.81 -8.07
C ASN A 124 30.12 6.63 -8.91
N GLN A 125 29.71 5.38 -8.59
CA GLN A 125 30.14 4.17 -9.30
C GLN A 125 29.27 3.87 -10.53
N ILE A 126 28.07 4.42 -10.57
CA ILE A 126 27.11 4.23 -11.67
C ILE A 126 26.44 5.56 -12.02
N THR A 127 25.99 5.67 -13.28
CA THR A 127 25.23 6.83 -13.74
C THR A 127 23.81 6.80 -13.22
N GLN A 128 23.13 7.96 -13.24
CA GLN A 128 21.72 8.08 -12.83
C GLN A 128 20.82 7.10 -13.60
N GLN A 129 21.00 6.97 -14.92
CA GLN A 129 20.20 6.07 -15.73
C GLN A 129 20.33 4.61 -15.29
N VAL A 130 21.57 4.16 -15.05
CA VAL A 130 21.84 2.79 -14.57
C VAL A 130 21.27 2.58 -13.16
N ALA A 131 21.30 3.61 -12.31
CA ALA A 131 20.72 3.54 -10.96
C ALA A 131 19.19 3.35 -11.02
N ILE A 132 18.50 4.09 -11.89
CA ILE A 132 17.06 3.96 -12.10
C ILE A 132 16.73 2.56 -12.61
N ASP A 133 17.42 2.08 -13.63
CA ASP A 133 17.19 0.76 -14.22
C ASP A 133 17.39 -0.36 -13.19
N ARG A 134 18.48 -0.29 -12.39
CA ARG A 134 18.73 -1.26 -11.31
C ARG A 134 17.73 -1.14 -10.17
N GLY A 135 17.26 0.07 -9.84
CA GLY A 135 16.29 0.30 -8.77
C GLY A 135 14.90 -0.21 -9.08
N ILE A 136 14.49 -0.20 -10.34
CA ILE A 136 13.19 -0.70 -10.78
C ILE A 136 13.12 -2.24 -10.74
N GLN A 137 14.23 -2.94 -10.97
CA GLN A 137 14.22 -4.41 -11.08
C GLN A 137 13.71 -5.13 -9.82
N PRO A 138 14.11 -4.81 -8.59
CA PRO A 138 13.57 -5.44 -7.39
C PRO A 138 12.06 -5.29 -7.24
N ILE A 139 11.51 -4.11 -7.60
CA ILE A 139 10.07 -3.84 -7.59
C ILE A 139 9.37 -4.70 -8.65
N ARG A 140 9.90 -4.76 -9.87
CA ARG A 140 9.37 -5.63 -10.93
C ARG A 140 9.38 -7.09 -10.52
N ASN A 141 10.48 -7.56 -9.91
CA ASN A 141 10.60 -8.94 -9.44
C ASN A 141 9.56 -9.25 -8.35
N PHE A 142 9.31 -8.31 -7.42
CA PHE A 142 8.25 -8.43 -6.44
C PHE A 142 6.87 -8.54 -7.12
N MET A 143 6.55 -7.62 -8.04
CA MET A 143 5.28 -7.66 -8.78
C MET A 143 5.10 -8.97 -9.55
N PHE A 144 6.13 -9.48 -10.23
CA PHE A 144 6.06 -10.75 -10.96
C PHE A 144 5.79 -11.95 -10.05
N LYS A 145 6.37 -11.98 -8.84
CA LYS A 145 6.12 -13.06 -7.87
C LYS A 145 4.66 -13.10 -7.40
N GLN A 146 4.01 -11.96 -7.35
CA GLN A 146 2.64 -11.82 -6.85
C GLN A 146 1.58 -11.80 -7.96
N THR A 147 1.99 -11.68 -9.23
CA THR A 147 1.06 -11.64 -10.36
C THR A 147 0.70 -13.05 -10.81
N HIS A 148 -0.60 -13.33 -10.91
CA HIS A 148 -1.08 -14.59 -11.45
C HIS A 148 -0.92 -14.61 -12.98
N GLU A 149 -0.54 -15.76 -13.52
CA GLU A 149 -0.33 -15.94 -14.97
C GLU A 149 -1.56 -15.60 -15.81
N LYS A 150 -2.75 -15.89 -15.29
CA LYS A 150 -4.02 -15.63 -15.99
C LYS A 150 -4.24 -14.13 -16.21
N GLU A 151 -4.01 -13.33 -15.19
CA GLU A 151 -4.15 -11.88 -15.23
C GLU A 151 -3.06 -11.26 -16.11
N LEU A 152 -1.82 -11.74 -16.03
CA LEU A 152 -0.74 -11.30 -16.91
C LEU A 152 -1.05 -11.59 -18.38
N ALA A 153 -1.50 -12.81 -18.70
CA ALA A 153 -1.86 -13.20 -20.07
C ALA A 153 -3.03 -12.37 -20.63
N LEU A 154 -3.97 -11.95 -19.77
CA LEU A 154 -5.05 -11.06 -20.17
C LEU A 154 -4.51 -9.72 -20.68
N PHE A 155 -3.67 -9.04 -19.88
CA PHE A 155 -3.16 -7.72 -20.24
C PHE A 155 -2.13 -7.76 -21.37
N VAL A 156 -1.33 -8.81 -21.49
CA VAL A 156 -0.46 -9.05 -22.67
C VAL A 156 -1.28 -9.09 -23.95
N ARG A 157 -2.39 -9.84 -23.93
CA ARG A 157 -3.29 -9.94 -25.10
C ARG A 157 -3.98 -8.61 -25.42
N MET A 158 -4.43 -7.87 -24.37
CA MET A 158 -5.08 -6.58 -24.57
C MET A 158 -4.12 -5.53 -25.12
N ALA A 159 -2.85 -5.58 -24.73
CA ALA A 159 -1.80 -4.71 -25.23
C ALA A 159 -1.36 -5.04 -26.66
N LYS A 160 -1.87 -6.15 -27.25
CA LYS A 160 -1.53 -6.63 -28.60
C LYS A 160 -0.01 -6.78 -28.83
N ILE A 161 0.73 -7.12 -27.78
CA ILE A 161 2.16 -7.42 -27.87
C ILE A 161 2.36 -8.92 -28.15
N GLU A 162 3.45 -9.25 -28.84
CA GLU A 162 3.84 -10.64 -29.00
C GLU A 162 3.99 -11.32 -27.64
N LYS A 163 3.69 -12.63 -27.58
CA LYS A 163 3.78 -13.38 -26.34
C LYS A 163 5.22 -13.29 -25.79
N PRO A 164 5.43 -12.66 -24.61
CA PRO A 164 6.76 -12.51 -24.03
C PRO A 164 7.39 -13.88 -23.78
N LYS A 165 8.66 -14.03 -24.11
CA LYS A 165 9.42 -15.27 -23.87
C LYS A 165 10.00 -15.28 -22.47
N THR A 166 10.38 -14.12 -21.96
CA THR A 166 10.96 -13.94 -20.63
C THR A 166 10.19 -12.89 -19.82
N LYS A 167 10.44 -12.83 -18.51
CA LYS A 167 9.84 -11.83 -17.63
C LYS A 167 10.30 -10.41 -17.96
N GLU A 168 11.52 -10.29 -18.46
CA GLU A 168 12.15 -9.03 -18.87
C GLU A 168 11.43 -8.41 -20.07
N ASP A 169 10.91 -9.25 -20.98
CA ASP A 169 10.21 -8.80 -22.20
C ASP A 169 8.84 -8.16 -21.89
N VAL A 170 8.30 -8.38 -20.69
CA VAL A 170 7.01 -7.80 -20.31
C VAL A 170 7.17 -6.32 -19.95
N PRO A 171 6.53 -5.39 -20.66
CA PRO A 171 6.60 -3.97 -20.33
C PRO A 171 5.95 -3.68 -18.97
N THR A 172 6.48 -2.69 -18.23
CA THR A 172 5.96 -2.33 -16.91
C THR A 172 4.51 -1.85 -16.95
N TYR A 173 4.09 -1.17 -18.05
CA TYR A 173 2.69 -0.73 -18.22
C TYR A 173 1.69 -1.88 -18.39
N VAL A 174 2.16 -3.09 -18.72
CA VAL A 174 1.36 -4.33 -18.76
C VAL A 174 1.41 -5.05 -17.42
N LEU A 175 2.59 -5.09 -16.80
CA LEU A 175 2.80 -5.76 -15.52
C LEU A 175 2.01 -5.09 -14.39
N LEU A 176 2.00 -3.76 -14.33
CA LEU A 176 1.37 -3.00 -13.24
C LEU A 176 -0.13 -3.28 -13.11
N PRO A 177 -0.97 -3.15 -14.15
CA PRO A 177 -2.39 -3.49 -14.03
C PRO A 177 -2.63 -4.98 -13.78
N SER A 178 -1.79 -5.87 -14.33
CA SER A 178 -1.87 -7.31 -14.07
C SER A 178 -1.61 -7.62 -12.59
N PHE A 179 -0.63 -6.97 -12.00
CA PHE A 179 -0.29 -7.07 -10.58
C PHE A 179 -1.43 -6.57 -9.70
N ILE A 180 -1.94 -5.36 -9.94
CA ILE A 180 -3.04 -4.77 -9.15
C ILE A 180 -4.27 -5.68 -9.19
N MET A 181 -4.62 -6.20 -10.36
CA MET A 181 -5.74 -7.13 -10.53
C MET A 181 -5.53 -8.42 -9.73
N SER A 182 -4.31 -8.97 -9.74
CA SER A 182 -3.93 -10.16 -8.98
C SER A 182 -4.00 -9.90 -7.46
N GLU A 183 -3.50 -8.75 -7.01
CA GLU A 183 -3.56 -8.34 -5.60
C GLU A 183 -5.00 -8.17 -5.11
N LEU A 184 -5.87 -7.52 -5.89
CA LEU A 184 -7.28 -7.38 -5.57
C LEU A 184 -7.98 -8.74 -5.49
N LYS A 185 -7.75 -9.62 -6.46
CA LYS A 185 -8.34 -10.97 -6.47
C LYS A 185 -7.92 -11.77 -5.23
N THR A 186 -6.63 -11.75 -4.91
CA THR A 186 -6.10 -12.43 -3.73
C THR A 186 -6.67 -11.82 -2.45
N ALA A 187 -6.74 -10.49 -2.36
CA ALA A 187 -7.31 -9.78 -1.23
C ALA A 187 -8.78 -10.14 -1.00
N PHE A 188 -9.60 -10.17 -2.06
CA PHE A 188 -11.00 -10.58 -1.96
C PHE A 188 -11.15 -12.05 -1.58
N THR A 189 -10.28 -12.93 -2.09
CA THR A 189 -10.29 -14.35 -1.71
C THR A 189 -10.00 -14.53 -0.22
N ILE A 190 -8.94 -13.88 0.29
CA ILE A 190 -8.59 -13.94 1.72
C ILE A 190 -9.71 -13.30 2.56
N GLY A 191 -10.19 -12.12 2.16
CA GLY A 191 -11.25 -11.41 2.86
C GLY A 191 -12.56 -12.21 2.92
N PHE A 192 -12.90 -12.91 1.84
CA PHE A 192 -14.06 -13.81 1.82
C PHE A 192 -13.91 -14.95 2.83
N VAL A 193 -12.76 -15.62 2.89
CA VAL A 193 -12.50 -16.69 3.87
C VAL A 193 -12.62 -16.17 5.30
N VAL A 194 -12.09 -14.97 5.57
CA VAL A 194 -12.23 -14.31 6.87
C VAL A 194 -13.68 -13.97 7.18
N TYR A 195 -14.48 -13.64 6.18
CA TYR A 195 -15.91 -13.28 6.35
C TYR A 195 -16.80 -14.47 6.71
N LEU A 196 -16.46 -15.69 6.24
CA LEU A 196 -17.30 -16.90 6.40
C LEU A 196 -17.72 -17.17 7.84
N PRO A 197 -16.85 -17.22 8.87
CA PRO A 197 -17.28 -17.52 10.24
C PRO A 197 -18.24 -16.48 10.81
N PHE A 198 -18.09 -15.22 10.43
CA PHE A 198 -18.98 -14.15 10.86
C PHE A 198 -20.35 -14.23 10.19
N LEU A 199 -20.39 -14.64 8.91
CA LEU A 199 -21.61 -14.89 8.19
C LEU A 199 -22.44 -16.01 8.85
N VAL A 200 -21.77 -17.07 9.31
CA VAL A 200 -22.46 -18.18 10.03
C VAL A 200 -23.11 -17.65 11.31
N ILE A 201 -22.41 -16.81 12.09
CA ILE A 201 -23.00 -16.19 13.28
C ILE A 201 -24.23 -15.35 12.92
N ASP A 202 -24.17 -14.54 11.87
CA ASP A 202 -25.30 -13.73 11.41
C ASP A 202 -26.51 -14.59 11.06
N ILE A 203 -26.31 -15.69 10.34
CA ILE A 203 -27.38 -16.61 9.94
C ILE A 203 -28.01 -17.28 11.17
N VAL A 204 -27.20 -17.77 12.11
CA VAL A 204 -27.68 -18.44 13.32
C VAL A 204 -28.50 -17.47 14.18
N VAL A 205 -27.97 -16.28 14.45
CA VAL A 205 -28.67 -15.25 15.23
C VAL A 205 -29.97 -14.84 14.55
N SER A 206 -29.94 -14.61 13.23
CA SER A 206 -31.15 -14.27 12.46
C SER A 206 -32.20 -15.38 12.55
N SER A 207 -31.81 -16.63 12.41
CA SER A 207 -32.74 -17.77 12.48
C SER A 207 -33.42 -17.89 13.86
N VAL A 208 -32.64 -17.71 14.94
CA VAL A 208 -33.16 -17.72 16.31
C VAL A 208 -34.14 -16.59 16.52
N LEU A 209 -33.80 -15.33 16.13
CA LEU A 209 -34.70 -14.17 16.28
C LEU A 209 -36.03 -14.36 15.54
N VAL A 210 -35.96 -14.85 14.30
CA VAL A 210 -37.18 -15.15 13.50
C VAL A 210 -38.04 -16.23 14.17
N SER A 211 -37.42 -17.30 14.67
CA SER A 211 -38.16 -18.37 15.35
C SER A 211 -38.85 -17.92 16.64
N MET A 212 -38.29 -16.92 17.32
CA MET A 212 -38.88 -16.29 18.51
C MET A 212 -39.96 -15.22 18.18
N GLY A 213 -40.22 -14.97 16.89
CA GLY A 213 -41.17 -13.94 16.44
C GLY A 213 -40.65 -12.49 16.54
N MET A 214 -39.33 -12.32 16.78
CA MET A 214 -38.72 -11.00 16.94
C MET A 214 -38.25 -10.42 15.59
N MET A 215 -39.14 -10.31 14.60
CA MET A 215 -38.81 -9.88 13.24
C MET A 215 -38.43 -8.38 13.14
N PHE A 216 -38.75 -7.56 14.13
CA PHE A 216 -38.44 -6.12 14.11
C PHE A 216 -37.07 -5.78 14.69
N LEU A 217 -36.37 -6.72 15.35
CA LEU A 217 -35.04 -6.48 15.87
C LEU A 217 -34.03 -6.69 14.76
N PRO A 218 -33.07 -5.72 14.56
CA PRO A 218 -32.03 -5.88 13.57
C PRO A 218 -31.03 -6.97 13.99
N PRO A 219 -30.95 -8.12 13.27
CA PRO A 219 -30.11 -9.26 13.67
C PRO A 219 -28.64 -8.92 13.79
N THR A 220 -28.14 -8.00 12.97
CA THR A 220 -26.75 -7.57 12.96
C THR A 220 -26.30 -6.93 14.28
N MET A 221 -27.20 -6.19 14.96
CA MET A 221 -26.90 -5.61 16.26
C MET A 221 -26.81 -6.66 17.37
N ILE A 222 -27.64 -7.68 17.30
CA ILE A 222 -27.63 -8.80 18.25
C ILE A 222 -26.46 -9.74 17.99
N ALA A 223 -26.05 -9.93 16.74
CA ALA A 223 -24.90 -10.77 16.35
C ALA A 223 -23.54 -10.15 16.73
N LEU A 224 -23.45 -8.81 16.81
CA LEU A 224 -22.20 -8.09 17.02
C LEU A 224 -21.42 -8.53 18.28
N PRO A 225 -22.02 -8.64 19.48
CA PRO A 225 -21.31 -9.12 20.66
C PRO A 225 -20.72 -10.54 20.48
N PHE A 226 -21.45 -11.45 19.84
CA PHE A 226 -20.98 -12.81 19.59
C PHE A 226 -19.81 -12.83 18.61
N LYS A 227 -19.85 -12.00 17.56
CA LYS A 227 -18.72 -11.85 16.62
C LYS A 227 -17.47 -11.32 17.31
N LEU A 228 -17.61 -10.29 18.16
CA LEU A 228 -16.46 -9.73 18.89
C LEU A 228 -15.87 -10.75 19.87
N ILE A 229 -16.69 -11.45 20.65
CA ILE A 229 -16.21 -12.48 21.58
C ILE A 229 -15.47 -13.58 20.81
N MET A 230 -16.07 -14.11 19.74
CA MET A 230 -15.43 -15.14 18.92
C MET A 230 -14.09 -14.65 18.35
N PHE A 231 -14.05 -13.44 17.80
CA PHE A 231 -12.84 -12.86 17.22
C PHE A 231 -11.71 -12.68 18.24
N VAL A 232 -12.03 -12.26 19.47
CA VAL A 232 -11.06 -12.14 20.56
C VAL A 232 -10.59 -13.50 21.04
N MET A 233 -11.50 -14.48 21.20
CA MET A 233 -11.16 -15.82 21.67
C MET A 233 -10.20 -16.57 20.75
N VAL A 234 -10.30 -16.35 19.44
CA VAL A 234 -9.41 -17.00 18.45
C VAL A 234 -8.15 -16.18 18.15
N ASP A 235 -7.92 -15.07 18.87
CA ASP A 235 -6.84 -14.10 18.57
C ASP A 235 -6.86 -13.65 17.12
N GLY A 236 -8.01 -13.14 16.67
CA GLY A 236 -8.31 -12.86 15.27
C GLY A 236 -7.33 -11.90 14.60
N TRP A 237 -6.89 -10.85 15.31
CA TRP A 237 -5.89 -9.92 14.74
C TRP A 237 -4.57 -10.61 14.43
N TYR A 238 -4.08 -11.46 15.35
CA TYR A 238 -2.85 -12.21 15.13
C TYR A 238 -2.97 -13.16 13.92
N LEU A 239 -4.07 -13.91 13.82
CA LEU A 239 -4.30 -14.86 12.73
C LEU A 239 -4.36 -14.16 11.38
N ILE A 240 -5.03 -13.00 11.30
CA ILE A 240 -5.15 -12.22 10.06
C ILE A 240 -3.79 -11.65 9.65
N VAL A 241 -3.09 -10.98 10.56
CA VAL A 241 -1.76 -10.42 10.25
C VAL A 241 -0.78 -11.50 9.86
N LYS A 242 -0.75 -12.62 10.57
CA LYS A 242 0.08 -13.78 10.26
C LYS A 242 -0.22 -14.32 8.86
N SER A 243 -1.49 -14.58 8.55
CA SER A 243 -1.92 -15.10 7.24
C SER A 243 -1.56 -14.13 6.10
N LEU A 244 -1.73 -12.83 6.32
CA LEU A 244 -1.35 -11.80 5.36
C LEU A 244 0.15 -11.80 5.09
N VAL A 245 0.99 -11.80 6.13
CA VAL A 245 2.46 -11.81 5.96
C VAL A 245 2.91 -13.09 5.26
N GLU A 246 2.42 -14.25 5.70
CA GLU A 246 2.74 -15.55 5.10
C GLU A 246 2.31 -15.65 3.63
N SER A 247 1.27 -14.93 3.21
CA SER A 247 0.80 -14.92 1.82
C SER A 247 1.81 -14.30 0.83
N PHE A 248 2.79 -13.54 1.31
CA PHE A 248 3.85 -12.92 0.50
C PHE A 248 5.18 -13.69 0.52
N VAL A 249 5.34 -14.61 1.47
CA VAL A 249 6.60 -15.37 1.67
C VAL A 249 6.67 -16.61 0.78
N LYS A 250 5.59 -16.97 0.11
CA LYS A 250 5.50 -18.15 -0.77
C LYS A 250 6.23 -17.96 -2.08
#